data_4239a118116261c8e4525366b19526ef
#
_entry.id   4239a118116261c8e4525366b19526ef
#
_cell.length_a   1.000
_cell.length_b   1.000
_cell.length_c   1.000
_cell.angle_alpha   90.00
_cell.angle_beta   90.00
_cell.angle_gamma   90.00
#
_symmetry.space_group_name_H-M   'P 1'
#
loop_
_entity.id
_entity.type
_entity.pdbx_description
1 polymer ?
#
loop_
_entity_poly.entity_id
_entity_poly.type
_entity_poly.pdbx_seq_one_letter_code
_entity_poly.pdbx_strand_id
1 'polypeptide(L)'
;PVGQRYVAQLQRGALREGVKLETERVEFGSAAFSAGFDKAEFYQDPVDPRNKRVVATLRFSHPVDATSLERGLRLKQGRETRPVTLTYDEKRVHAYLQSANLELPEKPLELQLELDGAVRSALGGPELGAAQSTSVTVPGRFSLAVDEAGASYVTNERYEADQVLTLGISAGTAPADLARRVHAWLLPEQHPDKPVAGNART
;
A
#
# COMPACT_ATOMS: atom_id res chain seq x y z
N PRO A 1 -19.31 -4.46 21.18
CA PRO A 1 -19.46 -4.49 19.71
C PRO A 1 -19.17 -3.11 19.09
N VAL A 2 -18.59 -3.07 17.91
CA VAL A 2 -18.33 -1.84 17.15
C VAL A 2 -19.59 -1.40 16.39
N GLY A 3 -19.72 -0.12 16.06
CA GLY A 3 -20.85 0.42 15.28
C GLY A 3 -22.22 0.30 15.94
N GLN A 4 -22.25 0.20 17.26
CA GLN A 4 -23.50 0.06 18.02
C GLN A 4 -23.93 1.38 18.64
N ARG A 5 -25.24 1.57 18.78
CA ARG A 5 -25.81 2.68 19.54
C ARG A 5 -26.03 2.25 20.99
N TYR A 6 -25.72 3.11 21.89
CA TYR A 6 -25.87 2.93 23.34
C TYR A 6 -26.68 4.06 23.93
N VAL A 7 -27.38 3.76 25.00
CA VAL A 7 -28.10 4.71 25.81
C VAL A 7 -27.55 4.62 27.23
N ALA A 8 -27.03 5.72 27.74
CA ALA A 8 -26.72 5.86 29.14
C ALA A 8 -27.87 6.62 29.82
N GLN A 9 -28.43 6.04 30.87
CA GLN A 9 -29.49 6.66 31.66
C GLN A 9 -29.08 6.64 33.13
N LEU A 10 -29.09 7.83 33.72
CA LEU A 10 -28.85 7.95 35.17
C LEU A 10 -30.12 7.77 35.93
N GLN A 11 -30.10 6.84 36.88
CA GLN A 11 -31.26 6.63 37.78
C GLN A 11 -31.29 7.70 38.85
N ARG A 12 -32.47 8.33 39.07
CA ARG A 12 -32.66 9.42 40.03
C ARG A 12 -32.20 9.08 41.45
N GLY A 13 -32.33 7.85 41.87
CA GLY A 13 -31.91 7.38 43.21
C GLY A 13 -30.38 7.36 43.43
N ALA A 14 -29.57 7.56 42.37
CA ALA A 14 -28.11 7.66 42.48
C ALA A 14 -27.59 9.06 42.84
N LEU A 15 -28.47 10.05 42.91
CA LEU A 15 -28.10 11.46 43.13
C LEU A 15 -28.39 11.86 44.58
N ARG A 16 -27.55 12.77 45.09
CA ARG A 16 -27.82 13.41 46.39
C ARG A 16 -29.06 14.28 46.29
N GLU A 17 -29.76 14.41 47.44
CA GLU A 17 -30.91 15.29 47.56
C GLU A 17 -30.56 16.73 47.13
N GLY A 18 -31.40 17.35 46.30
CA GLY A 18 -31.21 18.73 45.81
C GLY A 18 -30.43 18.83 44.49
N VAL A 19 -29.86 17.76 43.97
CA VAL A 19 -29.21 17.76 42.64
C VAL A 19 -30.27 17.60 41.54
N LYS A 20 -30.33 18.58 40.61
CA LYS A 20 -31.19 18.50 39.42
C LYS A 20 -30.38 18.02 38.24
N LEU A 21 -30.89 16.99 37.54
CA LEU A 21 -30.36 16.56 36.26
C LEU A 21 -30.94 17.41 35.13
N GLU A 22 -30.08 18.01 34.34
CA GLU A 22 -30.47 18.69 33.10
C GLU A 22 -30.82 17.68 32.01
N THR A 23 -30.09 16.54 32.00
CA THR A 23 -30.29 15.45 31.02
C THR A 23 -30.21 14.10 31.73
N GLU A 24 -31.30 13.35 31.73
CA GLU A 24 -31.37 12.00 32.34
C GLU A 24 -30.86 10.90 31.41
N ARG A 25 -30.84 11.17 30.11
CA ARG A 25 -30.55 10.16 29.06
C ARG A 25 -29.62 10.76 28.02
N VAL A 26 -28.52 10.05 27.73
CA VAL A 26 -27.57 10.40 26.67
C VAL A 26 -27.44 9.20 25.71
N GLU A 27 -27.57 9.48 24.43
CA GLU A 27 -27.33 8.50 23.37
C GLU A 27 -25.94 8.72 22.78
N PHE A 28 -25.19 7.65 22.58
CA PHE A 28 -23.89 7.69 21.92
C PHE A 28 -23.67 6.43 21.08
N GLY A 29 -22.75 6.51 20.11
CA GLY A 29 -22.39 5.38 19.25
C GLY A 29 -20.92 5.00 19.42
N SER A 30 -20.61 3.73 19.34
CA SER A 30 -19.24 3.29 19.11
C SER A 30 -18.89 3.47 17.62
N ALA A 31 -17.61 3.75 17.32
CA ALA A 31 -17.14 3.89 15.95
C ALA A 31 -17.45 2.61 15.13
N ALA A 32 -17.85 2.80 13.89
CA ALA A 32 -18.09 1.70 12.97
C ALA A 32 -16.76 1.02 12.57
N PHE A 33 -16.86 -0.27 12.23
CA PHE A 33 -15.74 -1.00 11.64
C PHE A 33 -15.43 -0.42 10.25
N SER A 34 -14.16 -0.13 10.01
CA SER A 34 -13.67 0.32 8.70
C SER A 34 -12.38 -0.40 8.34
N ALA A 35 -12.16 -0.55 7.05
CA ALA A 35 -10.98 -1.16 6.47
C ALA A 35 -10.48 -0.33 5.29
N GLY A 36 -9.24 -0.54 4.86
CA GLY A 36 -8.67 0.09 3.68
C GLY A 36 -7.36 -0.58 3.27
N PHE A 37 -7.00 -0.43 2.00
CA PHE A 37 -5.68 -0.77 1.51
C PHE A 37 -4.75 0.43 1.76
N ASP A 38 -3.73 0.24 2.62
CA ASP A 38 -2.70 1.26 2.85
C ASP A 38 -1.67 1.25 1.71
N LYS A 39 -1.30 0.05 1.25
CA LYS A 39 -0.34 -0.15 0.18
C LYS A 39 -0.69 -1.43 -0.57
N ALA A 40 -0.57 -1.39 -1.89
CA ALA A 40 -0.65 -2.57 -2.74
C ALA A 40 0.30 -2.37 -3.92
N GLU A 41 1.26 -3.28 -4.09
CA GLU A 41 2.30 -3.15 -5.10
C GLU A 41 2.80 -4.50 -5.60
N PHE A 42 3.42 -4.47 -6.76
CA PHE A 42 4.27 -5.56 -7.23
C PHE A 42 5.64 -5.45 -6.53
N TYR A 43 6.09 -6.55 -5.94
CA TYR A 43 7.37 -6.65 -5.27
C TYR A 43 8.25 -7.68 -5.98
N GLN A 44 9.48 -7.30 -6.27
CA GLN A 44 10.54 -8.19 -6.71
C GLN A 44 11.67 -8.13 -5.69
N ASP A 45 12.10 -9.30 -5.21
CA ASP A 45 13.18 -9.39 -4.25
C ASP A 45 14.51 -8.92 -4.89
N PRO A 46 15.19 -7.93 -4.31
CA PRO A 46 16.43 -7.40 -4.88
C PRO A 46 17.60 -8.39 -4.78
N VAL A 47 17.55 -9.35 -3.86
CA VAL A 47 18.59 -10.37 -3.67
C VAL A 47 18.33 -11.60 -4.55
N ASP A 48 17.07 -12.05 -4.61
CA ASP A 48 16.66 -13.13 -5.52
C ASP A 48 15.53 -12.64 -6.46
N PRO A 49 15.88 -12.12 -7.64
CA PRO A 49 14.91 -11.59 -8.60
C PRO A 49 13.90 -12.61 -9.13
N ARG A 50 14.05 -13.89 -8.81
CA ARG A 50 13.05 -14.93 -9.12
C ARG A 50 11.84 -14.83 -8.21
N ASN A 51 12.01 -14.27 -7.01
CA ASN A 51 10.92 -14.05 -6.07
C ASN A 51 10.16 -12.77 -6.43
N LYS A 52 9.05 -12.95 -7.13
CA LYS A 52 8.16 -11.89 -7.59
C LYS A 52 6.76 -12.14 -7.08
N ARG A 53 6.14 -11.17 -6.45
CA ARG A 53 4.81 -11.34 -5.86
C ARG A 53 4.05 -10.00 -5.78
N VAL A 54 2.76 -10.08 -5.65
CA VAL A 54 1.97 -8.94 -5.18
C VAL A 54 2.01 -8.93 -3.67
N VAL A 55 2.27 -7.79 -3.09
CA VAL A 55 2.19 -7.54 -1.65
C VAL A 55 1.19 -6.42 -1.39
N ALA A 56 0.45 -6.54 -0.29
CA ALA A 56 -0.44 -5.48 0.13
C ALA A 56 -0.54 -5.42 1.66
N THR A 57 -0.75 -4.22 2.17
CA THR A 57 -1.07 -3.97 3.58
C THR A 57 -2.48 -3.44 3.67
N LEU A 58 -3.30 -4.12 4.48
CA LEU A 58 -4.63 -3.69 4.84
C LEU A 58 -4.61 -3.14 6.26
N ARG A 59 -5.33 -2.06 6.49
CA ARG A 59 -5.51 -1.46 7.81
C ARG A 59 -6.97 -1.47 8.21
N PHE A 60 -7.21 -1.77 9.48
CA PHE A 60 -8.54 -1.86 10.08
C PHE A 60 -8.64 -0.92 11.28
N SER A 61 -9.82 -0.33 11.49
CA SER A 61 -10.08 0.52 12.65
C SER A 61 -10.14 -0.26 13.97
N HIS A 62 -10.41 -1.56 13.91
CA HIS A 62 -10.54 -2.49 15.04
C HIS A 62 -9.97 -3.86 14.64
N PRO A 63 -9.65 -4.75 15.58
CA PRO A 63 -9.21 -6.10 15.28
C PRO A 63 -10.15 -6.81 14.30
N VAL A 64 -9.60 -7.30 13.18
CA VAL A 64 -10.37 -8.00 12.16
C VAL A 64 -10.62 -9.46 12.54
N ASP A 65 -11.78 -10.01 12.19
CA ASP A 65 -12.05 -11.45 12.20
C ASP A 65 -11.30 -12.12 11.05
N ALA A 66 -10.26 -12.89 11.36
CA ALA A 66 -9.38 -13.51 10.38
C ALA A 66 -10.15 -14.39 9.38
N THR A 67 -11.11 -15.18 9.87
CA THR A 67 -11.90 -16.08 9.02
C THR A 67 -12.75 -15.29 8.01
N SER A 68 -13.35 -14.17 8.42
CA SER A 68 -14.12 -13.33 7.51
C SER A 68 -13.22 -12.66 6.47
N LEU A 69 -12.02 -12.22 6.87
CA LEU A 69 -11.05 -11.63 5.96
C LEU A 69 -10.54 -12.65 4.93
N GLU A 70 -10.15 -13.85 5.35
CA GLU A 70 -9.68 -14.91 4.45
C GLU A 70 -10.75 -15.33 3.43
N ARG A 71 -12.02 -15.27 3.80
CA ARG A 71 -13.14 -15.53 2.89
C ARG A 71 -13.45 -14.34 1.98
N GLY A 72 -13.27 -13.12 2.46
CA GLY A 72 -13.66 -11.89 1.79
C GLY A 72 -12.58 -11.24 0.94
N LEU A 73 -11.30 -11.61 1.10
CA LEU A 73 -10.19 -11.02 0.36
C LEU A 73 -9.82 -11.89 -0.85
N ARG A 74 -9.74 -11.28 -2.02
CA ARG A 74 -9.42 -11.95 -3.29
C ARG A 74 -8.40 -11.16 -4.08
N LEU A 75 -7.43 -11.88 -4.67
CA LEU A 75 -6.56 -11.36 -5.72
C LEU A 75 -7.02 -11.95 -7.05
N LYS A 76 -7.43 -11.11 -7.98
CA LYS A 76 -8.02 -11.51 -9.27
C LYS A 76 -7.14 -11.13 -10.45
N GLN A 77 -7.10 -12.00 -11.42
CA GLN A 77 -6.60 -11.76 -12.77
C GLN A 77 -7.77 -11.97 -13.73
N GLY A 78 -8.44 -10.90 -14.11
CA GLY A 78 -9.69 -11.02 -14.86
C GLY A 78 -10.73 -11.82 -14.07
N ARG A 79 -11.06 -13.03 -14.53
CA ARG A 79 -12.03 -13.93 -13.86
C ARG A 79 -11.37 -14.95 -12.91
N GLU A 80 -10.08 -15.12 -12.98
CA GLU A 80 -9.34 -16.08 -12.17
C GLU A 80 -8.96 -15.50 -10.81
N THR A 81 -9.09 -16.30 -9.76
CA THR A 81 -8.61 -15.96 -8.42
C THR A 81 -7.24 -16.57 -8.20
N ARG A 82 -6.29 -15.75 -7.77
CA ARG A 82 -4.93 -16.17 -7.42
C ARG A 82 -4.82 -16.46 -5.93
N PRO A 83 -4.08 -17.51 -5.53
CA PRO A 83 -3.87 -17.80 -4.12
C PRO A 83 -3.04 -16.71 -3.44
N VAL A 84 -3.42 -16.39 -2.21
CA VAL A 84 -2.74 -15.43 -1.36
C VAL A 84 -2.52 -16.00 0.03
N THR A 85 -1.48 -15.54 0.70
CA THR A 85 -1.21 -15.82 2.11
C THR A 85 -1.41 -14.55 2.90
N LEU A 86 -2.03 -14.65 4.07
CA LEU A 86 -2.26 -13.54 4.99
C LEU A 86 -1.47 -13.77 6.27
N THR A 87 -0.84 -12.70 6.75
CA THR A 87 -0.26 -12.62 8.09
C THR A 87 -0.81 -11.38 8.78
N TYR A 88 -0.75 -11.34 10.10
CA TYR A 88 -1.40 -10.31 10.91
C TYR A 88 -0.41 -9.76 11.93
N ASP A 89 -0.61 -8.50 12.31
CA ASP A 89 0.01 -7.97 13.51
C ASP A 89 -0.63 -8.56 14.78
N GLU A 90 -0.01 -8.37 15.95
CA GLU A 90 -0.51 -8.86 17.23
C GLU A 90 -1.95 -8.42 17.54
N LYS A 91 -2.29 -7.19 17.17
CA LYS A 91 -3.58 -6.57 17.43
C LYS A 91 -4.62 -6.87 16.35
N ARG A 92 -4.23 -7.50 15.24
CA ARG A 92 -5.06 -7.73 14.05
C ARG A 92 -5.72 -6.47 13.49
N VAL A 93 -5.04 -5.34 13.64
CA VAL A 93 -5.44 -4.08 13.00
C VAL A 93 -4.71 -3.84 11.69
N HIS A 94 -3.69 -4.67 11.40
CA HIS A 94 -3.08 -4.77 10.10
C HIS A 94 -3.07 -6.23 9.62
N ALA A 95 -3.28 -6.39 8.32
CA ALA A 95 -3.06 -7.66 7.63
C ALA A 95 -2.10 -7.43 6.46
N TYR A 96 -1.16 -8.35 6.29
CA TYR A 96 -0.17 -8.34 5.24
C TYR A 96 -0.45 -9.48 4.28
N LEU A 97 -0.72 -9.12 3.04
CA LEU A 97 -0.99 -10.06 1.96
C LEU A 97 0.26 -10.29 1.14
N GLN A 98 0.50 -11.54 0.79
CA GLN A 98 1.47 -11.95 -0.22
C GLN A 98 0.83 -12.94 -1.20
N SER A 99 0.99 -12.71 -2.50
CA SER A 99 0.59 -13.70 -3.50
C SER A 99 1.61 -14.86 -3.55
N ALA A 100 1.22 -15.96 -4.19
CA ALA A 100 2.20 -16.92 -4.70
C ALA A 100 3.18 -16.23 -5.65
N ASN A 101 4.33 -16.87 -5.88
CA ASN A 101 5.33 -16.35 -6.80
C ASN A 101 4.76 -16.19 -8.22
N LEU A 102 5.10 -15.09 -8.88
CA LEU A 102 4.57 -14.73 -10.20
C LEU A 102 5.65 -14.85 -11.26
N GLU A 103 5.28 -15.36 -12.42
CA GLU A 103 6.07 -15.21 -13.63
C GLU A 103 5.66 -13.89 -14.31
N LEU A 104 6.67 -13.13 -14.81
CA LEU A 104 6.37 -11.91 -15.53
C LEU A 104 5.69 -12.23 -16.87
N PRO A 105 4.53 -11.63 -17.14
CA PRO A 105 3.86 -11.77 -18.42
C PRO A 105 4.65 -11.08 -19.55
N GLU A 106 4.34 -11.34 -20.79
CA GLU A 106 4.96 -10.63 -21.92
C GLU A 106 4.63 -9.13 -21.93
N LYS A 107 3.42 -8.79 -21.59
CA LYS A 107 2.91 -7.41 -21.48
C LYS A 107 2.49 -7.12 -20.04
N PRO A 108 2.52 -5.85 -19.61
CA PRO A 108 2.02 -5.49 -18.29
C PRO A 108 0.61 -6.04 -18.04
N LEU A 109 0.39 -6.53 -16.84
CA LEU A 109 -0.85 -7.17 -16.41
C LEU A 109 -1.36 -6.46 -15.17
N GLU A 110 -2.65 -6.14 -15.17
CA GLU A 110 -3.33 -5.59 -14.00
C GLU A 110 -3.97 -6.71 -13.18
N LEU A 111 -3.64 -6.75 -11.90
CA LEU A 111 -4.24 -7.63 -10.90
C LEU A 111 -5.11 -6.78 -9.98
N GLN A 112 -6.29 -7.27 -9.62
CA GLN A 112 -7.24 -6.57 -8.76
C GLN A 112 -7.32 -7.26 -7.40
N LEU A 113 -7.12 -6.47 -6.34
CA LEU A 113 -7.40 -6.86 -4.97
C LEU A 113 -8.80 -6.40 -4.60
N GLU A 114 -9.63 -7.32 -4.15
CA GLU A 114 -11.00 -7.06 -3.73
C GLU A 114 -11.19 -7.47 -2.28
N LEU A 115 -11.78 -6.60 -1.50
CA LEU A 115 -12.21 -6.82 -0.12
C LEU A 115 -13.73 -6.77 -0.06
N ASP A 116 -14.35 -7.88 0.33
CA ASP A 116 -15.80 -8.01 0.42
C ASP A 116 -16.36 -7.18 1.58
N GLY A 117 -17.53 -6.60 1.39
CA GLY A 117 -18.29 -5.89 2.41
C GLY A 117 -18.75 -6.76 3.60
N ALA A 118 -18.74 -8.10 3.47
CA ALA A 118 -19.06 -9.04 4.54
C ALA A 118 -17.94 -9.25 5.59
N VAL A 119 -16.78 -8.63 5.38
CA VAL A 119 -15.68 -8.64 6.36
C VAL A 119 -16.09 -7.86 7.61
N ARG A 120 -15.75 -8.39 8.80
CA ARG A 120 -16.21 -7.88 10.07
C ARG A 120 -15.09 -7.80 11.12
N SER A 121 -15.36 -7.06 12.17
CA SER A 121 -14.49 -6.99 13.35
C SER A 121 -14.61 -8.27 14.23
N ALA A 122 -13.48 -8.68 14.81
CA ALA A 122 -13.45 -9.72 15.83
C ALA A 122 -14.18 -9.31 17.13
N LEU A 123 -14.42 -8.01 17.34
CA LEU A 123 -15.19 -7.50 18.48
C LEU A 123 -16.71 -7.58 18.26
N GLY A 124 -17.14 -8.10 17.13
CA GLY A 124 -18.55 -8.14 16.73
C GLY A 124 -19.07 -6.77 16.28
N GLY A 125 -20.32 -6.72 15.88
CA GLY A 125 -20.97 -5.56 15.29
C GLY A 125 -21.28 -5.75 13.81
N PRO A 126 -21.70 -4.69 13.11
CA PRO A 126 -21.97 -4.74 11.68
C PRO A 126 -20.72 -5.08 10.86
N GLU A 127 -20.95 -5.65 9.70
CA GLU A 127 -19.95 -5.88 8.67
C GLU A 127 -19.45 -4.55 8.09
N LEU A 128 -18.38 -4.60 7.29
CA LEU A 128 -17.81 -3.44 6.58
C LEU A 128 -18.85 -2.74 5.70
N GLY A 129 -19.78 -3.51 5.12
CA GLY A 129 -20.92 -3.05 4.32
C GLY A 129 -20.56 -2.76 2.87
N ALA A 130 -19.59 -1.90 2.61
CA ALA A 130 -19.15 -1.59 1.26
C ALA A 130 -17.90 -2.41 0.88
N ALA A 131 -17.96 -3.08 -0.27
CA ALA A 131 -16.77 -3.72 -0.85
C ALA A 131 -15.76 -2.65 -1.27
N GLN A 132 -14.46 -2.99 -1.19
CA GLN A 132 -13.37 -2.14 -1.61
C GLN A 132 -12.47 -2.87 -2.60
N SER A 133 -11.83 -2.13 -3.48
CA SER A 133 -10.88 -2.70 -4.43
C SER A 133 -9.72 -1.76 -4.69
N THR A 134 -8.58 -2.35 -5.05
CA THR A 134 -7.41 -1.64 -5.55
C THR A 134 -6.74 -2.50 -6.61
N SER A 135 -5.98 -1.89 -7.51
CA SER A 135 -5.28 -2.60 -8.57
C SER A 135 -3.76 -2.52 -8.39
N VAL A 136 -3.09 -3.53 -8.90
CA VAL A 136 -1.62 -3.64 -8.93
C VAL A 136 -1.18 -4.01 -10.32
N THR A 137 -0.33 -3.20 -10.92
CA THR A 137 0.27 -3.50 -12.21
C THR A 137 1.50 -4.39 -12.04
N VAL A 138 1.45 -5.59 -12.61
CA VAL A 138 2.63 -6.46 -12.77
C VAL A 138 3.33 -6.08 -14.07
N PRO A 139 4.61 -5.68 -14.04
CA PRO A 139 5.32 -5.28 -15.24
C PRO A 139 5.47 -6.43 -16.24
N GLY A 140 5.55 -6.11 -17.50
CA GLY A 140 5.86 -7.10 -18.53
C GLY A 140 7.32 -7.55 -18.47
N ARG A 141 7.60 -8.77 -18.94
CA ARG A 141 8.95 -9.37 -18.94
C ARG A 141 10.02 -8.49 -19.58
N PHE A 142 9.64 -7.69 -20.57
CA PHE A 142 10.53 -6.81 -21.30
C PHE A 142 10.37 -5.35 -20.92
N SER A 143 9.61 -5.05 -19.88
CA SER A 143 9.43 -3.69 -19.38
C SER A 143 10.54 -3.39 -18.38
N LEU A 144 11.32 -2.35 -18.69
CA LEU A 144 12.26 -1.74 -17.77
C LEU A 144 11.82 -0.29 -17.58
N ALA A 145 11.49 0.09 -16.37
CA ALA A 145 11.21 1.46 -15.99
C ALA A 145 12.36 2.00 -15.12
N VAL A 146 12.63 3.28 -15.26
CA VAL A 146 13.46 4.03 -14.32
C VAL A 146 12.50 4.70 -13.35
N ASP A 147 12.47 4.20 -12.11
CA ASP A 147 11.54 4.65 -11.07
C ASP A 147 12.10 5.85 -10.31
N GLU A 148 13.41 5.94 -10.25
CA GLU A 148 14.12 7.02 -9.56
C GLU A 148 15.41 7.37 -10.30
N ALA A 149 15.72 8.66 -10.38
CA ALA A 149 16.99 9.15 -10.85
C ALA A 149 17.46 10.31 -9.97
N GLY A 150 18.68 10.26 -9.51
CA GLY A 150 19.26 11.28 -8.66
C GLY A 150 20.75 11.47 -8.92
N ALA A 151 21.24 12.67 -8.71
CA ALA A 151 22.66 12.97 -8.72
C ALA A 151 23.09 13.32 -7.30
N SER A 152 24.21 12.76 -6.85
CA SER A 152 24.81 13.05 -5.55
C SER A 152 26.32 13.07 -5.64
N TYR A 153 26.97 13.62 -4.62
CA TYR A 153 28.41 13.55 -4.49
C TYR A 153 28.78 12.47 -3.47
N VAL A 154 29.72 11.62 -3.84
CA VAL A 154 30.30 10.63 -2.95
C VAL A 154 31.79 10.87 -2.81
N THR A 155 32.38 10.56 -1.68
CA THR A 155 33.83 10.61 -1.48
C THR A 155 34.44 9.32 -2.02
N ASN A 156 35.35 9.44 -2.98
CA ASN A 156 36.08 8.30 -3.54
C ASN A 156 37.20 7.84 -2.60
N GLU A 157 37.90 6.78 -2.97
CA GLU A 157 39.03 6.21 -2.20
C GLU A 157 40.21 7.18 -2.01
N ARG A 158 40.29 8.26 -2.79
CA ARG A 158 41.31 9.32 -2.72
C ARG A 158 40.84 10.53 -1.91
N TYR A 159 39.67 10.44 -1.26
CA TYR A 159 39.04 11.54 -0.51
C TYR A 159 38.62 12.72 -1.39
N GLU A 160 38.45 12.50 -2.70
CA GLU A 160 37.96 13.50 -3.64
C GLU A 160 36.44 13.33 -3.82
N ALA A 161 35.74 14.41 -4.14
CA ALA A 161 34.30 14.38 -4.40
C ALA A 161 34.03 13.92 -5.85
N ASP A 162 33.41 12.76 -6.00
CA ASP A 162 32.92 12.24 -7.27
C ASP A 162 31.42 12.45 -7.40
N GLN A 163 30.99 12.94 -8.55
CA GLN A 163 29.57 13.03 -8.87
C GLN A 163 29.08 11.66 -9.39
N VAL A 164 28.06 11.11 -8.73
CA VAL A 164 27.45 9.87 -9.11
C VAL A 164 26.00 10.08 -9.53
N LEU A 165 25.57 9.35 -10.56
CA LEU A 165 24.19 9.23 -10.96
C LEU A 165 23.63 7.93 -10.40
N THR A 166 22.61 8.04 -9.57
CA THR A 166 21.87 6.90 -9.05
C THR A 166 20.61 6.69 -9.86
N LEU A 167 20.40 5.48 -10.33
CA LEU A 167 19.19 5.08 -11.05
C LEU A 167 18.53 3.92 -10.31
N GLY A 168 17.28 4.11 -9.87
CA GLY A 168 16.39 3.04 -9.44
C GLY A 168 15.68 2.47 -10.66
N ILE A 169 15.77 1.15 -10.86
CA ILE A 169 15.18 0.46 -12.01
C ILE A 169 14.24 -0.65 -11.55
N SER A 170 13.15 -0.85 -12.28
CA SER A 170 12.07 -1.80 -11.93
C SER A 170 12.43 -3.28 -12.09
N ALA A 171 13.58 -3.61 -12.69
CA ALA A 171 14.01 -5.00 -12.90
C ALA A 171 15.52 -5.15 -12.72
N GLY A 172 15.95 -6.29 -12.19
CA GLY A 172 17.37 -6.63 -12.06
C GLY A 172 18.06 -6.70 -13.42
N THR A 173 19.08 -5.87 -13.61
CA THR A 173 19.91 -5.82 -14.83
C THR A 173 21.37 -5.84 -14.40
N ALA A 174 22.22 -6.51 -15.17
CA ALA A 174 23.66 -6.49 -14.90
C ALA A 174 24.19 -5.07 -15.00
N PRO A 175 24.92 -4.56 -13.99
CA PRO A 175 25.42 -3.18 -13.97
C PRO A 175 26.20 -2.79 -15.23
N ALA A 176 27.02 -3.72 -15.78
CA ALA A 176 27.80 -3.49 -16.99
C ALA A 176 26.94 -3.34 -18.25
N ASP A 177 25.76 -3.96 -18.31
CA ASP A 177 24.85 -3.81 -19.44
C ASP A 177 24.05 -2.51 -19.34
N LEU A 178 23.72 -2.10 -18.12
CA LEU A 178 23.07 -0.82 -17.87
C LEU A 178 24.02 0.34 -18.20
N ALA A 179 25.25 0.30 -17.71
CA ALA A 179 26.25 1.36 -17.92
C ALA A 179 26.53 1.64 -19.41
N ARG A 180 26.48 0.60 -20.25
CA ARG A 180 26.66 0.75 -21.72
C ARG A 180 25.46 1.39 -22.44
N ARG A 181 24.29 1.44 -21.78
CA ARG A 181 23.02 1.89 -22.39
C ARG A 181 22.47 3.17 -21.76
N VAL A 182 23.06 3.61 -20.65
CA VAL A 182 22.70 4.88 -20.01
C VAL A 182 23.55 5.99 -20.58
N HIS A 183 22.89 7.05 -21.03
CA HIS A 183 23.51 8.27 -21.46
C HIS A 183 22.98 9.41 -20.60
N ALA A 184 23.86 10.21 -20.04
CA ALA A 184 23.50 11.39 -19.28
C ALA A 184 23.90 12.66 -20.07
N TRP A 185 22.99 13.62 -20.12
CA TRP A 185 23.25 14.92 -20.77
C TRP A 185 23.08 16.02 -19.75
N LEU A 186 24.03 16.93 -19.69
CA LEU A 186 23.85 18.17 -18.96
C LEU A 186 22.94 19.09 -19.78
N LEU A 187 21.76 19.38 -19.24
CA LEU A 187 20.85 20.34 -19.87
C LEU A 187 21.33 21.76 -19.57
N PRO A 188 21.20 22.69 -20.53
CA PRO A 188 21.49 24.11 -20.30
C PRO A 188 20.53 24.66 -19.25
N GLU A 189 20.98 25.62 -18.45
CA GLU A 189 20.12 26.31 -17.48
C GLU A 189 18.89 26.86 -18.20
N GLN A 190 17.70 26.51 -17.67
CA GLN A 190 16.45 27.06 -18.18
C GLN A 190 16.34 28.51 -17.73
N HIS A 191 16.53 29.43 -18.66
CA HIS A 191 16.12 30.82 -18.45
C HIS A 191 14.61 30.91 -18.69
N PRO A 192 13.81 31.44 -17.72
CA PRO A 192 12.35 31.49 -17.83
C PRO A 192 11.84 32.24 -19.09
N ASP A 193 12.68 33.04 -19.73
CA ASP A 193 12.30 33.89 -20.85
C ASP A 193 12.86 33.45 -22.24
N LYS A 194 13.53 32.29 -22.33
CA LYS A 194 14.06 31.81 -23.62
C LYS A 194 13.75 30.32 -23.83
N PRO A 195 13.08 29.97 -24.94
CA PRO A 195 12.92 28.56 -25.29
C PRO A 195 14.31 27.96 -25.59
N VAL A 196 14.58 26.79 -24.98
CA VAL A 196 15.83 26.06 -25.16
C VAL A 196 15.91 25.55 -26.61
N ALA A 197 16.77 26.12 -27.45
CA ALA A 197 17.16 25.50 -28.71
C ALA A 197 18.03 24.26 -28.36
N GLY A 198 17.48 23.05 -28.64
CA GLY A 198 18.12 21.80 -28.26
C GLY A 198 19.44 21.58 -29.01
N ASN A 199 20.54 21.72 -28.28
CA ASN A 199 21.81 21.09 -28.63
C ASN A 199 22.36 20.45 -27.37
N ALA A 200 22.06 19.15 -27.19
CA ALA A 200 22.75 18.33 -26.21
C ALA A 200 24.22 18.23 -26.60
N ARG A 201 25.12 18.66 -25.74
CA ARG A 201 26.54 18.35 -25.84
C ARG A 201 26.87 17.17 -24.96
N THR A 202 27.48 16.15 -25.53
CA THR A 202 28.13 15.02 -24.86
C THR A 202 29.34 15.46 -24.09
#